data_f76a4708dc9c4721a1ef6f0d7bc5bc1b
#
_entry.id   f76a4708dc9c4721a1ef6f0d7bc5bc1b
#
_cell.length_a   1.000
_cell.length_b   1.000
_cell.length_c   1.000
_cell.angle_alpha   90.00
_cell.angle_beta   90.00
_cell.angle_gamma   90.00
#
_symmetry.space_group_name_H-M   'P 1'
#
loop_
_entity.id
_entity.type
_entity.pdbx_description
1 polymer ?
#
loop_
_entity_poly.entity_id
_entity_poly.type
_entity_poly.pdbx_seq_one_letter_code
_entity_poly.pdbx_strand_id
1 'polypeptide(L)'
;MAIVKCKPTSAGRRHVVKIVNPELHKGKPYAPLLDTKSKSGGRNNLGRITTRHIGGGHKQHYRLIDFKRNKLDIPAVVERLEYDPNRSANIALVLYKDGERRYILAPKGLAAGDEIQAGINAPIKVGNALPMRIIPVGSTVHNVELKPGKGGQIARSAGSYVQIIAREGNYVTLRLRSGEMRKVLAECTATIGEVGNSEHMLRVLGKAGASRWRGIRPTVRGTAMNPVDHPHGGGEGRNFGKHPVTPWGVQTKGKKTRHNKRTDKFMVRRRGK
;
A
#
# COMPACT_ATOMS: atom_id res chain seq x y z
N MET A 1 15.37 9.21 7.07
CA MET A 1 14.17 10.06 6.87
C MET A 1 13.99 11.00 8.05
N ALA A 2 13.50 12.23 7.83
CA ALA A 2 13.28 13.21 8.89
C ALA A 2 11.81 13.67 8.91
N ILE A 3 11.26 13.83 10.12
CA ILE A 3 9.94 14.41 10.36
C ILE A 3 10.13 15.89 10.62
N VAL A 4 9.54 16.74 9.77
CA VAL A 4 9.69 18.19 9.85
C VAL A 4 8.32 18.81 10.12
N LYS A 5 8.16 19.45 11.28
CA LYS A 5 7.02 20.32 11.59
C LYS A 5 7.24 21.68 10.90
N CYS A 6 6.25 22.14 10.15
CA CYS A 6 6.33 23.46 9.52
C CYS A 6 6.16 24.59 10.55
N LYS A 7 6.81 25.74 10.32
CA LYS A 7 6.59 26.95 11.12
C LYS A 7 5.13 27.40 10.98
N PRO A 8 4.48 27.87 12.05
CA PRO A 8 3.06 28.26 12.07
C PRO A 8 2.84 29.66 11.46
N THR A 9 3.33 29.89 10.25
CA THR A 9 3.26 31.18 9.56
C THR A 9 1.86 31.52 9.01
N SER A 10 1.01 30.51 8.86
CA SER A 10 -0.39 30.69 8.44
C SER A 10 -1.25 29.55 9.01
N ALA A 11 -2.58 29.74 9.02
CA ALA A 11 -3.53 28.74 9.49
C ALA A 11 -3.34 27.38 8.79
N GLY A 12 -3.09 27.38 7.48
CA GLY A 12 -2.87 26.16 6.69
C GLY A 12 -1.52 25.50 6.92
N ARG A 13 -0.53 26.18 7.51
CA ARG A 13 0.79 25.60 7.81
C ARG A 13 0.98 25.20 9.27
N ARG A 14 0.19 25.75 10.18
CA ARG A 14 0.30 25.54 11.63
C ARG A 14 0.43 24.07 12.03
N HIS A 15 -0.33 23.18 11.39
CA HIS A 15 -0.39 21.78 11.75
C HIS A 15 0.25 20.87 10.69
N VAL A 16 0.98 21.41 9.72
CA VAL A 16 1.60 20.61 8.66
C VAL A 16 2.83 19.87 9.19
N VAL A 17 2.83 18.57 9.03
CA VAL A 17 3.99 17.71 9.27
C VAL A 17 4.41 17.07 7.95
N LYS A 18 5.64 17.31 7.55
CA LYS A 18 6.24 16.74 6.33
C LYS A 18 7.20 15.61 6.69
N ILE A 19 7.27 14.63 5.80
CA ILE A 19 8.33 13.62 5.84
C ILE A 19 9.29 13.99 4.72
N VAL A 20 10.54 14.15 5.08
CA VAL A 20 11.64 14.49 4.17
C VAL A 20 12.58 13.30 4.10
N ASN A 21 12.81 12.82 2.89
CA ASN A 21 13.82 11.80 2.63
C ASN A 21 14.86 12.39 1.66
N PRO A 22 16.07 12.71 2.14
CA PRO A 22 17.11 13.31 1.32
C PRO A 22 17.68 12.35 0.26
N GLU A 23 17.57 11.05 0.47
CA GLU A 23 18.09 9.99 -0.42
C GLU A 23 17.27 9.84 -1.71
N LEU A 24 16.05 10.43 -1.75
CA LEU A 24 15.20 10.33 -2.93
C LEU A 24 15.74 11.18 -4.07
N HIS A 25 15.78 10.58 -5.25
CA HIS A 25 16.12 11.26 -6.48
C HIS A 25 15.17 12.44 -6.74
N LYS A 26 15.73 13.61 -7.02
CA LYS A 26 14.99 14.87 -7.25
C LYS A 26 14.65 15.10 -8.72
N GLY A 27 15.20 14.31 -9.63
CA GLY A 27 14.98 14.43 -11.06
C GLY A 27 13.69 13.78 -11.56
N LYS A 28 13.57 13.72 -12.88
CA LYS A 28 12.43 13.08 -13.56
C LYS A 28 12.50 11.55 -13.40
N PRO A 29 11.33 10.87 -13.32
CA PRO A 29 11.29 9.41 -13.33
C PRO A 29 11.76 8.83 -14.67
N TYR A 30 12.11 7.55 -14.69
CA TYR A 30 12.56 6.87 -15.89
C TYR A 30 11.40 6.70 -16.88
N ALA A 31 11.48 7.40 -18.02
CA ALA A 31 10.37 7.55 -18.98
C ALA A 31 9.84 6.22 -19.56
N PRO A 32 10.68 5.24 -19.94
CA PRO A 32 10.18 3.97 -20.50
C PRO A 32 9.30 3.14 -19.58
N LEU A 33 9.38 3.36 -18.26
CA LEU A 33 8.57 2.67 -17.25
C LEU A 33 7.39 3.51 -16.75
N LEU A 34 7.01 4.56 -17.49
CA LEU A 34 5.83 5.37 -17.19
C LEU A 34 4.66 5.01 -18.09
N ASP A 35 3.48 4.96 -17.51
CA ASP A 35 2.23 4.79 -18.22
C ASP A 35 1.26 5.93 -17.89
N THR A 36 0.32 6.18 -18.80
CA THR A 36 -0.73 7.17 -18.58
C THR A 36 -1.72 6.70 -17.55
N LYS A 37 -2.16 7.60 -16.67
CA LYS A 37 -3.19 7.33 -15.68
C LYS A 37 -4.38 8.25 -15.90
N SER A 38 -5.42 7.74 -16.54
CA SER A 38 -6.71 8.41 -16.65
C SER A 38 -7.41 8.49 -15.30
N LYS A 39 -8.22 9.52 -15.08
CA LYS A 39 -8.99 9.73 -13.86
C LYS A 39 -10.46 9.51 -14.14
N SER A 40 -11.06 8.47 -13.60
CA SER A 40 -12.49 8.21 -13.70
C SER A 40 -13.36 9.13 -12.83
N GLY A 41 -12.76 9.78 -11.81
CA GLY A 41 -13.49 10.60 -10.84
C GLY A 41 -14.51 9.79 -10.02
N GLY A 42 -14.27 8.49 -9.85
CA GLY A 42 -15.18 7.59 -9.14
C GLY A 42 -16.41 7.15 -9.97
N ARG A 43 -16.41 7.41 -11.30
CA ARG A 43 -17.49 7.00 -12.21
C ARG A 43 -17.22 5.65 -12.83
N ASN A 44 -18.29 4.89 -13.09
CA ASN A 44 -18.24 3.66 -13.87
C ASN A 44 -18.33 3.95 -15.39
N ASN A 45 -18.45 2.89 -16.20
CA ASN A 45 -18.62 2.98 -17.65
C ASN A 45 -19.90 3.71 -18.08
N LEU A 46 -20.94 3.76 -17.23
CA LEU A 46 -22.19 4.49 -17.46
C LEU A 46 -22.14 5.94 -16.95
N GLY A 47 -21.01 6.44 -16.48
CA GLY A 47 -20.84 7.80 -15.94
C GLY A 47 -21.41 7.99 -14.54
N ARG A 48 -21.97 6.96 -13.89
CA ARG A 48 -22.54 7.02 -12.55
C ARG A 48 -21.46 6.92 -11.48
N ILE A 49 -21.61 7.67 -10.38
CA ILE A 49 -20.68 7.63 -9.26
C ILE A 49 -20.88 6.32 -8.49
N THR A 50 -19.92 5.41 -8.60
CA THR A 50 -19.88 4.13 -7.85
C THR A 50 -18.90 4.17 -6.68
N THR A 51 -17.91 5.06 -6.73
CA THR A 51 -16.96 5.30 -5.63
C THR A 51 -17.03 6.78 -5.26
N ARG A 52 -17.59 7.06 -4.08
CA ARG A 52 -17.73 8.45 -3.60
C ARG A 52 -16.41 9.03 -3.13
N HIS A 53 -16.34 10.35 -3.01
CA HIS A 53 -15.23 11.12 -2.45
C HIS A 53 -13.92 11.02 -3.25
N ILE A 54 -14.00 10.68 -4.53
CA ILE A 54 -12.86 10.64 -5.47
C ILE A 54 -13.09 11.63 -6.61
N GLY A 55 -12.06 12.39 -6.96
CA GLY A 55 -12.08 13.30 -8.11
C GLY A 55 -11.12 14.46 -7.99
N GLY A 56 -10.78 15.05 -9.13
CA GLY A 56 -9.77 16.11 -9.22
C GLY A 56 -8.37 15.62 -8.90
N GLY A 57 -7.59 16.48 -8.24
CA GLY A 57 -6.21 16.20 -7.86
C GLY A 57 -5.20 16.41 -9.00
N HIS A 58 -3.91 16.43 -8.65
CA HIS A 58 -2.82 16.63 -9.59
C HIS A 58 -2.73 15.47 -10.59
N LYS A 59 -2.37 15.76 -11.88
CA LYS A 59 -2.09 14.72 -12.88
C LYS A 59 -0.92 13.85 -12.44
N GLN A 60 -1.05 12.54 -12.60
CA GLN A 60 -0.04 11.56 -12.20
C GLN A 60 0.22 10.59 -13.36
N HIS A 61 1.47 10.21 -13.54
CA HIS A 61 1.86 9.07 -14.36
C HIS A 61 1.96 7.83 -13.48
N TYR A 62 1.53 6.69 -13.98
CA TYR A 62 1.72 5.41 -13.31
C TYR A 62 3.14 4.92 -13.54
N ARG A 63 3.76 4.32 -12.51
CA ARG A 63 5.06 3.62 -12.62
C ARG A 63 4.79 2.14 -12.74
N LEU A 64 5.34 1.53 -13.78
CA LEU A 64 5.28 0.07 -13.96
C LEU A 64 6.23 -0.58 -12.94
N ILE A 65 5.63 -1.20 -11.91
CA ILE A 65 6.38 -1.85 -10.84
C ILE A 65 6.41 -3.35 -11.08
N ASP A 66 7.58 -3.94 -10.95
CA ASP A 66 7.77 -5.38 -10.99
C ASP A 66 7.38 -6.00 -9.64
N PHE A 67 6.10 -6.39 -9.55
CA PHE A 67 5.60 -7.14 -8.39
C PHE A 67 5.86 -8.65 -8.49
N LYS A 68 6.21 -9.14 -9.68
CA LYS A 68 6.44 -10.57 -9.92
C LYS A 68 7.85 -11.01 -9.58
N ARG A 69 8.83 -10.12 -9.78
CA ARG A 69 10.25 -10.43 -9.59
C ARG A 69 10.66 -11.70 -10.35
N ASN A 70 10.15 -11.84 -11.58
CA ASN A 70 10.29 -13.03 -12.41
C ASN A 70 11.62 -13.12 -13.17
N LYS A 71 12.52 -12.18 -13.00
CA LYS A 71 13.87 -12.21 -13.56
C LYS A 71 14.78 -12.94 -12.57
N LEU A 72 14.82 -14.28 -12.73
CA LEU A 72 15.49 -15.17 -11.79
C LEU A 72 16.99 -15.24 -12.05
N ASP A 73 17.77 -15.34 -10.96
CA ASP A 73 19.21 -15.59 -10.92
C ASP A 73 20.08 -14.55 -11.63
N ILE A 74 19.50 -13.44 -12.08
CA ILE A 74 20.23 -12.30 -12.66
C ILE A 74 20.35 -11.21 -11.60
N PRO A 75 21.57 -10.85 -11.16
CA PRO A 75 21.76 -9.76 -10.21
C PRO A 75 21.44 -8.41 -10.85
N ALA A 76 20.95 -7.50 -10.02
CA ALA A 76 20.65 -6.13 -10.38
C ALA A 76 21.21 -5.16 -9.34
N VAL A 77 21.63 -3.99 -9.78
CA VAL A 77 22.11 -2.91 -8.92
C VAL A 77 21.03 -1.83 -8.79
N VAL A 78 20.86 -1.32 -7.59
CA VAL A 78 19.95 -0.18 -7.33
C VAL A 78 20.60 1.10 -7.86
N GLU A 79 20.05 1.69 -8.93
CA GLU A 79 20.57 2.96 -9.46
C GLU A 79 20.17 4.13 -8.55
N ARG A 80 18.90 4.18 -8.11
CA ARG A 80 18.37 5.28 -7.29
C ARG A 80 17.05 4.94 -6.64
N LEU A 81 16.69 5.69 -5.59
CA LEU A 81 15.38 5.66 -4.96
C LEU A 81 14.51 6.81 -5.46
N GLU A 82 13.25 6.55 -5.77
CA GLU A 82 12.32 7.56 -6.30
C GLU A 82 11.04 7.65 -5.48
N TYR A 83 10.45 8.85 -5.49
CA TYR A 83 9.09 9.09 -4.99
C TYR A 83 8.06 8.64 -6.01
N ASP A 84 7.04 7.88 -5.59
CA ASP A 84 5.90 7.52 -6.42
C ASP A 84 4.61 8.16 -5.86
N PRO A 85 3.93 9.05 -6.63
CA PRO A 85 2.68 9.67 -6.21
C PRO A 85 1.49 8.70 -6.17
N ASN A 86 1.61 7.48 -6.73
CA ASN A 86 0.54 6.50 -6.82
C ASN A 86 0.45 5.59 -5.59
N ARG A 87 1.47 5.60 -4.74
CA ARG A 87 1.56 4.75 -3.55
C ARG A 87 2.22 5.47 -2.38
N SER A 88 2.07 4.91 -1.19
CA SER A 88 2.72 5.43 0.01
C SER A 88 4.20 5.03 0.13
N ALA A 89 4.57 3.87 -0.43
CA ALA A 89 5.95 3.38 -0.47
C ALA A 89 6.79 4.13 -1.51
N ASN A 90 8.08 4.33 -1.23
CA ASN A 90 9.05 4.71 -2.24
C ASN A 90 9.37 3.53 -3.13
N ILE A 91 9.93 3.80 -4.30
CA ILE A 91 10.32 2.80 -5.29
C ILE A 91 11.81 2.90 -5.57
N ALA A 92 12.43 1.82 -5.99
CA ALA A 92 13.82 1.76 -6.43
C ALA A 92 13.87 1.43 -7.92
N LEU A 93 14.65 2.21 -8.67
CA LEU A 93 15.02 1.86 -10.04
C LEU A 93 16.23 0.95 -9.96
N VAL A 94 16.12 -0.22 -10.55
CA VAL A 94 17.18 -1.24 -10.57
C VAL A 94 17.59 -1.54 -11.99
N LEU A 95 18.90 -1.69 -12.19
CA LEU A 95 19.55 -2.07 -13.44
C LEU A 95 20.05 -3.50 -13.32
N TYR A 96 19.52 -4.39 -14.13
CA TYR A 96 19.99 -5.77 -14.23
C TYR A 96 21.28 -5.85 -15.07
N LYS A 97 22.08 -6.89 -14.87
CA LYS A 97 23.33 -7.11 -15.63
C LYS A 97 23.12 -7.19 -17.17
N ASP A 98 21.92 -7.54 -17.62
CA ASP A 98 21.56 -7.59 -19.04
C ASP A 98 21.08 -6.24 -19.60
N GLY A 99 21.18 -5.15 -18.83
CA GLY A 99 20.80 -3.80 -19.22
C GLY A 99 19.34 -3.44 -19.04
N GLU A 100 18.46 -4.38 -18.67
CA GLU A 100 17.05 -4.08 -18.42
C GLU A 100 16.87 -3.31 -17.10
N ARG A 101 16.04 -2.27 -17.14
CA ARG A 101 15.65 -1.52 -15.94
C ARG A 101 14.25 -1.88 -15.51
N ARG A 102 14.06 -2.02 -14.20
CA ARG A 102 12.73 -2.21 -13.59
C ARG A 102 12.57 -1.36 -12.33
N TYR A 103 11.32 -1.01 -12.03
CA TYR A 103 10.98 -0.48 -10.70
C TYR A 103 10.57 -1.60 -9.76
N ILE A 104 11.05 -1.52 -8.54
CA ILE A 104 10.62 -2.39 -7.42
C ILE A 104 10.16 -1.53 -6.24
N LEU A 105 9.46 -2.14 -5.28
CA LEU A 105 9.23 -1.48 -3.98
C LEU A 105 10.56 -1.35 -3.25
N ALA A 106 10.84 -0.16 -2.71
CA ALA A 106 12.04 0.06 -1.92
C ALA A 106 11.84 -0.46 -0.49
N PRO A 107 12.54 -1.52 -0.06
CA PRO A 107 12.56 -1.93 1.33
C PRO A 107 13.32 -0.92 2.20
N LYS A 108 13.09 -0.98 3.49
CA LYS A 108 13.81 -0.18 4.48
C LYS A 108 15.28 -0.60 4.52
N GLY A 109 16.18 0.37 4.48
CA GLY A 109 17.61 0.16 4.50
C GLY A 109 18.25 -0.11 3.13
N LEU A 110 17.47 -0.13 2.04
CA LEU A 110 18.03 -0.22 0.68
C LEU A 110 18.58 1.14 0.25
N ALA A 111 19.80 1.14 -0.28
CA ALA A 111 20.49 2.33 -0.78
C ALA A 111 20.85 2.19 -2.28
N ALA A 112 21.19 3.31 -2.91
CA ALA A 112 21.77 3.27 -4.25
C ALA A 112 23.15 2.57 -4.21
N GLY A 113 23.43 1.70 -5.19
CA GLY A 113 24.61 0.85 -5.25
C GLY A 113 24.43 -0.54 -4.64
N ASP A 114 23.36 -0.80 -3.89
CA ASP A 114 23.10 -2.13 -3.36
C ASP A 114 22.77 -3.13 -4.48
N GLU A 115 23.28 -4.34 -4.34
CA GLU A 115 22.94 -5.46 -5.21
C GLU A 115 21.74 -6.23 -4.68
N ILE A 116 20.84 -6.59 -5.59
CA ILE A 116 19.65 -7.39 -5.31
C ILE A 116 19.50 -8.49 -6.36
N GLN A 117 18.86 -9.57 -5.95
CA GLN A 117 18.61 -10.73 -6.81
C GLN A 117 17.25 -11.35 -6.50
N ALA A 118 16.68 -12.03 -7.48
CA ALA A 118 15.50 -12.87 -7.30
C ALA A 118 15.82 -14.29 -7.74
N GLY A 119 15.27 -15.29 -7.06
CA GLY A 119 15.47 -16.70 -7.42
C GLY A 119 15.71 -17.58 -6.20
N ILE A 120 15.88 -18.87 -6.47
CA ILE A 120 16.10 -19.88 -5.42
C ILE A 120 17.50 -19.72 -4.80
N ASN A 121 18.46 -19.32 -5.63
CA ASN A 121 19.88 -19.18 -5.23
C ASN A 121 20.21 -17.79 -4.68
N ALA A 122 19.22 -16.89 -4.60
CA ALA A 122 19.46 -15.54 -4.08
C ALA A 122 19.84 -15.59 -2.59
N PRO A 123 20.82 -14.80 -2.14
CA PRO A 123 21.18 -14.75 -0.73
C PRO A 123 20.05 -14.14 0.11
N ILE A 124 20.00 -14.52 1.40
CA ILE A 124 19.01 -13.99 2.36
C ILE A 124 19.42 -12.58 2.77
N LYS A 125 19.20 -11.61 1.88
CA LYS A 125 19.51 -10.18 2.06
C LYS A 125 18.27 -9.33 1.80
N VAL A 126 18.16 -8.18 2.47
CA VAL A 126 17.06 -7.23 2.26
C VAL A 126 16.99 -6.82 0.79
N GLY A 127 15.78 -6.86 0.21
CA GLY A 127 15.53 -6.55 -1.19
C GLY A 127 15.54 -7.77 -2.14
N ASN A 128 16.09 -8.89 -1.72
CA ASN A 128 16.06 -10.13 -2.49
C ASN A 128 14.70 -10.82 -2.42
N ALA A 129 14.28 -11.41 -3.53
CA ALA A 129 13.01 -12.10 -3.64
C ALA A 129 13.25 -13.62 -3.80
N LEU A 130 12.65 -14.40 -2.89
CA LEU A 130 12.82 -15.84 -2.83
C LEU A 130 11.46 -16.53 -2.65
N PRO A 131 11.35 -17.82 -3.08
CA PRO A 131 10.25 -18.69 -2.65
C PRO A 131 10.25 -18.82 -1.11
N MET A 132 9.06 -18.73 -0.49
CA MET A 132 8.96 -18.73 0.99
C MET A 132 9.43 -20.06 1.62
N ARG A 133 9.51 -21.15 0.87
CA ARG A 133 10.07 -22.42 1.35
C ARG A 133 11.53 -22.32 1.79
N ILE A 134 12.29 -21.35 1.25
CA ILE A 134 13.73 -21.18 1.53
C ILE A 134 13.95 -20.13 2.63
N ILE A 135 13.05 -19.18 2.77
CA ILE A 135 13.20 -18.09 3.74
C ILE A 135 13.07 -18.65 5.16
N PRO A 136 13.99 -18.36 6.08
CA PRO A 136 13.94 -18.85 7.46
C PRO A 136 12.67 -18.40 8.19
N VAL A 137 12.16 -19.27 9.07
CA VAL A 137 11.08 -18.93 10.01
C VAL A 137 11.53 -17.78 10.92
N GLY A 138 10.61 -16.88 11.27
CA GLY A 138 10.90 -15.66 12.02
C GLY A 138 11.24 -14.46 11.15
N SER A 139 11.63 -14.68 9.87
CA SER A 139 11.99 -13.60 8.95
C SER A 139 10.82 -12.66 8.67
N THR A 140 11.18 -11.40 8.48
CA THR A 140 10.25 -10.34 8.03
C THR A 140 10.34 -10.21 6.51
N VAL A 141 9.19 -10.24 5.85
CA VAL A 141 9.06 -10.17 4.38
C VAL A 141 7.99 -9.18 3.95
N HIS A 142 8.06 -8.73 2.71
CA HIS A 142 7.05 -7.90 2.07
C HIS A 142 6.80 -8.35 0.63
N ASN A 143 5.90 -7.68 -0.08
CA ASN A 143 5.54 -8.00 -1.48
C ASN A 143 5.22 -9.50 -1.67
N VAL A 144 4.43 -10.08 -0.76
CA VAL A 144 4.17 -11.51 -0.69
C VAL A 144 3.09 -11.90 -1.70
N GLU A 145 3.32 -12.96 -2.45
CA GLU A 145 2.34 -13.57 -3.34
C GLU A 145 1.28 -14.36 -2.58
N LEU A 146 0.09 -14.45 -3.15
CA LEU A 146 -1.00 -15.34 -2.69
C LEU A 146 -1.13 -16.61 -3.54
N LYS A 147 -0.65 -16.55 -4.77
CA LYS A 147 -0.55 -17.67 -5.70
C LYS A 147 0.79 -17.56 -6.43
N PRO A 148 1.50 -18.65 -6.66
CA PRO A 148 2.78 -18.63 -7.35
C PRO A 148 2.66 -17.94 -8.72
N GLY A 149 3.61 -17.08 -9.06
CA GLY A 149 3.71 -16.37 -10.35
C GLY A 149 2.69 -15.26 -10.58
N LYS A 150 1.76 -15.02 -9.65
CA LYS A 150 0.78 -13.93 -9.79
C LYS A 150 1.35 -12.55 -9.50
N GLY A 151 2.46 -12.47 -8.78
CA GLY A 151 3.06 -11.26 -8.26
C GLY A 151 2.56 -10.92 -6.86
N GLY A 152 3.35 -10.14 -6.14
CA GLY A 152 3.10 -9.78 -4.76
C GLY A 152 1.80 -8.99 -4.57
N GLN A 153 1.01 -9.37 -3.59
CA GLN A 153 -0.30 -8.77 -3.28
C GLN A 153 -0.41 -8.27 -1.84
N ILE A 154 0.35 -8.85 -0.92
CA ILE A 154 0.34 -8.50 0.51
C ILE A 154 1.58 -7.69 0.85
N ALA A 155 1.46 -6.78 1.84
CA ALA A 155 2.54 -5.94 2.37
C ALA A 155 3.28 -5.14 1.29
N ARG A 156 2.54 -4.23 0.61
CA ARG A 156 3.09 -3.33 -0.43
C ARG A 156 3.07 -1.85 -0.04
N SER A 157 2.35 -1.50 1.01
CA SER A 157 2.26 -0.11 1.48
C SER A 157 3.46 0.26 2.35
N ALA A 158 3.73 1.55 2.50
CA ALA A 158 4.79 2.07 3.35
C ALA A 158 4.77 1.46 4.76
N GLY A 159 5.92 1.01 5.26
CA GLY A 159 6.08 0.41 6.58
C GLY A 159 5.27 -0.87 6.80
N SER A 160 4.77 -1.53 5.75
CA SER A 160 4.09 -2.81 5.89
C SER A 160 5.07 -3.97 5.78
N TYR A 161 4.76 -5.02 6.53
CA TYR A 161 5.53 -6.25 6.56
C TYR A 161 4.65 -7.43 6.92
N VAL A 162 5.18 -8.63 6.74
CA VAL A 162 4.61 -9.91 7.12
C VAL A 162 5.71 -10.72 7.79
N GLN A 163 5.39 -11.44 8.85
CA GLN A 163 6.33 -12.33 9.53
C GLN A 163 5.99 -13.78 9.17
N ILE A 164 7.01 -14.56 8.84
CA ILE A 164 6.90 -16.01 8.66
C ILE A 164 6.94 -16.67 10.04
N ILE A 165 5.85 -17.36 10.43
CA ILE A 165 5.73 -17.96 11.76
C ILE A 165 6.07 -19.45 11.75
N ALA A 166 5.59 -20.18 10.75
CA ALA A 166 5.79 -21.62 10.65
C ALA A 166 5.77 -22.07 9.19
N ARG A 167 6.35 -23.22 8.95
CA ARG A 167 6.33 -23.93 7.66
C ARG A 167 5.89 -25.35 7.90
N GLU A 168 4.81 -25.76 7.24
CA GLU A 168 4.17 -27.06 7.42
C GLU A 168 3.84 -27.65 6.03
N GLY A 169 4.57 -28.64 5.60
CA GLY A 169 4.39 -29.24 4.28
C GLY A 169 4.46 -28.21 3.16
N ASN A 170 3.43 -28.15 2.33
CA ASN A 170 3.35 -27.23 1.19
C ASN A 170 2.88 -25.82 1.56
N TYR A 171 2.69 -25.50 2.84
CA TYR A 171 2.20 -24.21 3.28
C TYR A 171 3.14 -23.54 4.26
N VAL A 172 3.12 -22.20 4.18
CA VAL A 172 3.80 -21.31 5.13
C VAL A 172 2.73 -20.48 5.85
N THR A 173 2.81 -20.44 7.17
CA THR A 173 1.92 -19.64 8.02
C THR A 173 2.52 -18.26 8.21
N LEU A 174 1.77 -17.25 7.80
CA LEU A 174 2.15 -15.85 7.83
C LEU A 174 1.34 -15.08 8.88
N ARG A 175 2.02 -14.23 9.65
CA ARG A 175 1.41 -13.23 10.51
C ARG A 175 1.44 -11.88 9.83
N LEU A 176 0.27 -11.36 9.48
CA LEU A 176 0.11 -10.04 8.88
C LEU A 176 0.25 -8.93 9.95
N ARG A 177 0.57 -7.72 9.52
CA ARG A 177 0.62 -6.54 10.42
C ARG A 177 -0.69 -6.30 11.18
N SER A 178 -1.83 -6.73 10.64
CA SER A 178 -3.13 -6.66 11.32
C SER A 178 -3.31 -7.64 12.47
N GLY A 179 -2.40 -8.61 12.64
CA GLY A 179 -2.51 -9.73 13.57
C GLY A 179 -3.23 -10.96 12.99
N GLU A 180 -3.78 -10.89 11.79
CA GLU A 180 -4.33 -12.06 11.09
C GLU A 180 -3.22 -13.05 10.78
N MET A 181 -3.48 -14.34 11.04
CA MET A 181 -2.59 -15.44 10.65
C MET A 181 -3.24 -16.23 9.51
N ARG A 182 -2.49 -16.44 8.44
CA ARG A 182 -2.98 -17.16 7.27
C ARG A 182 -1.92 -18.03 6.63
N LYS A 183 -2.37 -19.12 6.01
CA LYS A 183 -1.54 -20.03 5.22
C LYS A 183 -1.43 -19.54 3.77
N VAL A 184 -0.25 -19.66 3.19
CA VAL A 184 0.04 -19.40 1.78
C VAL A 184 0.92 -20.54 1.27
N LEU A 185 0.85 -20.87 -0.01
CA LEU A 185 1.69 -21.92 -0.60
C LEU A 185 3.19 -21.57 -0.45
N ALA A 186 4.00 -22.54 -0.11
CA ALA A 186 5.44 -22.39 0.11
C ALA A 186 6.21 -21.95 -1.15
N GLU A 187 5.68 -22.25 -2.33
CA GLU A 187 6.23 -21.82 -3.63
C GLU A 187 5.95 -20.34 -3.97
N CYS A 188 5.04 -19.66 -3.22
CA CYS A 188 4.83 -18.22 -3.39
C CYS A 188 6.09 -17.45 -3.05
N THR A 189 6.42 -16.46 -3.87
CA THR A 189 7.57 -15.58 -3.65
C THR A 189 7.25 -14.46 -2.65
N ALA A 190 8.29 -14.06 -1.92
CA ALA A 190 8.26 -12.91 -1.04
C ALA A 190 9.61 -12.19 -1.10
N THR A 191 9.62 -10.88 -0.85
CA THR A 191 10.84 -10.08 -0.77
C THR A 191 11.23 -9.90 0.69
N ILE A 192 12.52 -10.09 1.01
CA ILE A 192 13.04 -9.99 2.37
C ILE A 192 13.06 -8.53 2.84
N GLY A 193 12.72 -8.32 4.11
CA GLY A 193 12.66 -7.02 4.77
C GLY A 193 11.25 -6.42 4.84
N GLU A 194 11.13 -5.23 5.42
CA GLU A 194 9.92 -4.43 5.46
C GLU A 194 9.93 -3.33 4.38
N VAL A 195 8.76 -2.88 3.94
CA VAL A 195 8.66 -1.76 3.01
C VAL A 195 9.13 -0.47 3.68
N GLY A 196 9.96 0.30 2.99
CA GLY A 196 10.46 1.58 3.48
C GLY A 196 9.37 2.65 3.70
N ASN A 197 9.80 3.86 4.11
CA ASN A 197 8.91 5.02 4.37
C ASN A 197 7.88 4.77 5.49
N SER A 198 8.28 4.08 6.56
CA SER A 198 7.40 3.73 7.69
C SER A 198 6.74 4.94 8.36
N GLU A 199 7.42 6.10 8.34
CA GLU A 199 6.95 7.36 8.90
C GLU A 199 5.83 8.02 8.08
N HIS A 200 5.48 7.49 6.90
CA HIS A 200 4.43 8.05 6.03
C HIS A 200 3.12 8.31 6.76
N MET A 201 2.77 7.47 7.72
CA MET A 201 1.56 7.60 8.55
C MET A 201 1.57 8.83 9.48
N LEU A 202 2.76 9.36 9.81
CA LEU A 202 2.93 10.52 10.70
C LEU A 202 2.74 11.85 9.96
N ARG A 203 2.55 11.82 8.65
CA ARG A 203 2.32 12.99 7.83
C ARG A 203 0.98 13.63 8.12
N VAL A 204 0.97 14.93 8.35
CA VAL A 204 -0.24 15.74 8.56
C VAL A 204 -0.37 16.77 7.45
N LEU A 205 -1.52 16.79 6.77
CA LEU A 205 -1.75 17.65 5.60
C LEU A 205 -2.00 19.11 5.96
N GLY A 206 -2.54 19.37 7.13
CA GLY A 206 -2.76 20.69 7.70
C GLY A 206 -3.93 21.50 7.13
N LYS A 207 -4.39 21.22 5.90
CA LYS A 207 -5.52 21.92 5.27
C LYS A 207 -6.32 21.04 4.33
N ALA A 208 -7.62 21.35 4.17
CA ALA A 208 -8.53 20.61 3.29
C ALA A 208 -8.07 20.63 1.81
N GLY A 209 -7.52 21.75 1.33
CA GLY A 209 -6.98 21.86 -0.03
C GLY A 209 -5.87 20.86 -0.34
N ALA A 210 -5.07 20.46 0.66
CA ALA A 210 -4.04 19.43 0.47
C ALA A 210 -4.64 18.04 0.21
N SER A 211 -5.82 17.73 0.74
CA SER A 211 -6.59 16.54 0.39
C SER A 211 -7.16 16.64 -1.02
N ARG A 212 -7.66 17.83 -1.41
CA ARG A 212 -8.16 18.09 -2.77
C ARG A 212 -7.08 17.88 -3.83
N TRP A 213 -5.85 18.32 -3.60
CA TRP A 213 -4.71 18.09 -4.49
C TRP A 213 -4.41 16.61 -4.74
N ARG A 214 -4.81 15.75 -3.80
CA ARG A 214 -4.65 14.29 -3.90
C ARG A 214 -5.85 13.57 -4.53
N GLY A 215 -6.86 14.31 -4.95
CA GLY A 215 -8.05 13.74 -5.55
C GLY A 215 -9.10 13.26 -4.55
N ILE A 216 -8.98 13.66 -3.28
CA ILE A 216 -9.97 13.34 -2.24
C ILE A 216 -10.99 14.49 -2.19
N ARG A 217 -12.25 14.19 -2.47
CA ARG A 217 -13.37 15.14 -2.36
C ARG A 217 -13.88 15.19 -0.92
N PRO A 218 -14.55 16.29 -0.53
CA PRO A 218 -15.16 16.42 0.80
C PRO A 218 -16.17 15.33 1.09
N THR A 219 -16.25 14.93 2.36
CA THR A 219 -17.25 13.99 2.87
C THR A 219 -18.28 14.77 3.67
N VAL A 220 -19.56 14.66 3.30
CA VAL A 220 -20.67 15.21 4.06
C VAL A 220 -21.19 14.15 5.02
N ARG A 221 -21.42 14.52 6.27
CA ARG A 221 -21.99 13.61 7.28
C ARG A 221 -23.44 13.30 6.97
N GLY A 222 -23.90 12.07 7.20
CA GLY A 222 -25.28 11.68 6.99
C GLY A 222 -26.28 12.50 7.81
N THR A 223 -25.89 12.97 9.00
CA THR A 223 -26.70 13.86 9.87
C THR A 223 -26.92 15.25 9.28
N ALA A 224 -26.13 15.67 8.29
CA ALA A 224 -26.29 16.95 7.60
C ALA A 224 -27.05 16.80 6.27
N MET A 225 -27.64 15.65 6.02
CA MET A 225 -28.43 15.33 4.82
C MET A 225 -29.91 15.28 5.15
N ASN A 226 -30.75 15.24 4.11
CA ASN A 226 -32.17 14.99 4.25
C ASN A 226 -32.49 13.51 4.47
N PRO A 227 -33.68 13.14 5.01
CA PRO A 227 -34.03 11.73 5.25
C PRO A 227 -33.98 10.86 4.00
N VAL A 228 -34.27 11.42 2.82
CA VAL A 228 -34.20 10.70 1.54
C VAL A 228 -32.76 10.31 1.15
N ASP A 229 -31.76 11.08 1.57
CA ASP A 229 -30.38 10.89 1.17
C ASP A 229 -29.58 9.97 2.12
N HIS A 230 -29.99 9.94 3.39
CA HIS A 230 -29.29 9.15 4.39
C HIS A 230 -30.22 8.77 5.57
N PRO A 231 -30.14 7.54 6.12
CA PRO A 231 -30.90 7.13 7.30
C PRO A 231 -30.69 8.01 8.55
N HIS A 232 -29.59 8.77 8.62
CA HIS A 232 -29.31 9.72 9.69
C HIS A 232 -29.84 11.13 9.41
N GLY A 233 -30.43 11.36 8.25
CA GLY A 233 -30.95 12.67 7.84
C GLY A 233 -32.23 13.07 8.57
N GLY A 234 -32.53 14.37 8.53
CA GLY A 234 -33.69 14.98 9.14
C GLY A 234 -33.58 15.25 10.63
N GLY A 235 -34.69 15.72 11.23
CA GLY A 235 -34.78 16.12 12.63
C GLY A 235 -34.44 17.58 12.88
N GLU A 236 -34.73 18.07 14.09
CA GLU A 236 -34.33 19.39 14.56
C GLU A 236 -32.95 19.31 15.24
N GLY A 237 -32.08 20.26 14.93
CA GLY A 237 -30.75 20.36 15.53
C GLY A 237 -29.82 19.20 15.19
N ARG A 238 -28.99 18.80 16.16
CA ARG A 238 -28.00 17.70 16.00
C ARG A 238 -28.59 16.32 16.38
N ASN A 239 -29.71 15.99 15.83
CA ASN A 239 -30.41 14.76 16.21
C ASN A 239 -29.75 13.52 15.59
N PHE A 240 -29.38 12.52 16.43
CA PHE A 240 -28.74 11.27 16.02
C PHE A 240 -29.25 10.07 16.83
N GLY A 241 -30.45 10.05 17.28
CA GLY A 241 -31.02 9.00 18.13
C GLY A 241 -31.07 7.58 17.53
N LYS A 242 -30.23 7.24 16.55
CA LYS A 242 -30.26 5.96 15.83
C LYS A 242 -28.89 5.27 15.87
N HIS A 243 -28.90 3.94 15.72
CA HIS A 243 -27.65 3.18 15.57
C HIS A 243 -26.90 3.62 14.29
N PRO A 244 -25.57 3.83 14.34
CA PRO A 244 -24.82 4.33 13.18
C PRO A 244 -24.81 3.32 12.02
N VAL A 245 -25.30 3.77 10.88
CA VAL A 245 -25.42 2.98 9.66
C VAL A 245 -24.82 3.71 8.45
N THR A 246 -24.56 2.95 7.39
CA THR A 246 -24.19 3.50 6.08
C THR A 246 -25.42 4.07 5.36
N PRO A 247 -25.27 4.81 4.23
CA PRO A 247 -26.42 5.24 3.41
C PRO A 247 -27.33 4.09 2.96
N TRP A 248 -26.84 2.87 2.93
CA TRP A 248 -27.58 1.65 2.56
C TRP A 248 -28.11 0.88 3.77
N GLY A 249 -28.14 1.49 4.96
CA GLY A 249 -28.68 0.87 6.18
C GLY A 249 -27.79 -0.17 6.84
N VAL A 250 -26.57 -0.39 6.35
CA VAL A 250 -25.65 -1.36 6.95
C VAL A 250 -24.99 -0.76 8.20
N GLN A 251 -25.02 -1.46 9.32
CA GLN A 251 -24.36 -1.04 10.56
C GLN A 251 -22.88 -0.79 10.35
N THR A 252 -22.38 0.37 10.82
CA THR A 252 -20.97 0.77 10.68
C THR A 252 -20.08 0.29 11.82
N LYS A 253 -20.66 -0.07 12.98
CA LYS A 253 -19.93 -0.59 14.14
C LYS A 253 -20.30 -2.06 14.38
N GLY A 254 -19.30 -2.90 14.57
CA GLY A 254 -19.42 -4.29 14.97
C GLY A 254 -19.83 -5.29 13.89
N LYS A 255 -20.48 -4.86 12.81
CA LYS A 255 -20.91 -5.78 11.75
C LYS A 255 -19.71 -6.33 10.97
N LYS A 256 -19.61 -7.65 10.88
CA LYS A 256 -18.64 -8.35 10.03
C LYS A 256 -19.15 -8.37 8.59
N THR A 257 -18.48 -7.63 7.69
CA THR A 257 -18.89 -7.46 6.28
C THR A 257 -18.28 -8.46 5.31
N ARG A 258 -17.34 -9.30 5.76
CA ARG A 258 -16.72 -10.30 4.90
C ARG A 258 -17.67 -11.49 4.68
N HIS A 259 -17.98 -11.78 3.41
CA HIS A 259 -18.83 -12.90 2.98
C HIS A 259 -18.07 -13.98 2.17
N ASN A 260 -16.81 -13.74 1.82
CA ASN A 260 -16.02 -14.67 1.02
C ASN A 260 -15.53 -15.87 1.86
N LYS A 261 -16.24 -17.00 1.77
CA LYS A 261 -15.93 -18.24 2.48
C LYS A 261 -14.82 -19.05 1.81
N ARG A 262 -14.57 -18.87 0.50
CA ARG A 262 -13.60 -19.69 -0.26
C ARG A 262 -12.18 -19.68 0.29
N THR A 263 -11.78 -18.60 0.93
CA THR A 263 -10.43 -18.42 1.49
C THR A 263 -10.37 -18.61 3.01
N ASP A 264 -11.47 -19.02 3.66
CA ASP A 264 -11.50 -19.26 5.10
C ASP A 264 -10.58 -20.41 5.52
N LYS A 265 -10.45 -21.44 4.66
CA LYS A 265 -9.53 -22.56 4.87
C LYS A 265 -8.04 -22.16 4.98
N PHE A 266 -7.69 -20.98 4.49
CA PHE A 266 -6.33 -20.45 4.59
C PHE A 266 -6.13 -19.52 5.81
N MET A 267 -7.19 -19.21 6.56
CA MET A 267 -7.10 -18.38 7.75
C MET A 267 -6.99 -19.24 9.00
N VAL A 268 -5.81 -19.19 9.65
CA VAL A 268 -5.57 -19.87 10.93
C VAL A 268 -6.16 -19.07 12.07
N ARG A 269 -5.95 -17.75 12.09
CA ARG A 269 -6.45 -16.84 13.12
C ARG A 269 -6.92 -15.53 12.49
N ARG A 270 -8.14 -15.11 12.81
CA ARG A 270 -8.67 -13.81 12.37
C ARG A 270 -8.16 -12.68 13.26
N ARG A 271 -8.15 -11.45 12.73
CA ARG A 271 -7.89 -10.23 13.49
C ARG A 271 -8.89 -10.12 14.65
N GLY A 272 -8.41 -9.78 15.86
CA GLY A 272 -9.25 -9.51 17.02
C GLY A 272 -9.83 -10.74 17.71
N LYS A 273 -9.22 -11.90 17.54
CA LYS A 273 -9.49 -13.10 18.35
C LYS A 273 -8.21 -13.57 19.03
#